data_4fc4e3cf8ffce03400872ce6ef3c75c8
#
_entry.id   4fc4e3cf8ffce03400872ce6ef3c75c8
#
_cell.length_a   1.000
_cell.length_b   1.000
_cell.length_c   1.000
_cell.angle_alpha   90.00
_cell.angle_beta   90.00
_cell.angle_gamma   90.00
#
_symmetry.space_group_name_H-M   'P 1'
#
loop_
_entity.id
_entity.type
_entity.pdbx_description
1 polymer ?
#
loop_
_entity_poly.entity_id
_entity_poly.type
_entity_poly.pdbx_seq_one_letter_code
_entity_poly.pdbx_strand_id
1 'polypeptide(L)'
;MKKRLLTLSFLLVIGSYANTCFAWGKVGHELVAQIAFRLLDDSTQKIVKGYLGNLSIEEAANWMDDERGNSYYNYMRTWHYLDIDKGQNYEPSSERNILTVLHSAITDLRMYKEIRRKEVKRDLLLIFHLVGDLHQPLHTGYAIDKGGNTIEVTSPSVSGNLHSVWDTQIIDAKGINLDSCMAYHNSLNPADVLAFEKINELKWMYQSRSLLDTVYSFQNNFLDQAYLDNNAKVIKRQLVIAGIRLASILKDTFGPKTNG
;
A
#
# COMPACT_ATOMS: atom_id res chain seq x y z
N MET A 1 42.40 56.01 -6.97
CA MET A 1 41.16 55.48 -6.41
C MET A 1 40.84 54.14 -7.10
N LYS A 2 41.07 52.99 -6.44
CA LYS A 2 40.79 51.64 -6.97
C LYS A 2 39.41 51.24 -6.54
N LYS A 3 38.47 51.10 -7.50
CA LYS A 3 37.12 50.54 -7.27
C LYS A 3 37.26 49.06 -7.10
N ARG A 4 36.92 48.54 -5.90
CA ARG A 4 36.74 47.09 -5.67
C ARG A 4 35.36 46.69 -6.13
N LEU A 5 35.29 45.82 -7.15
CA LEU A 5 34.07 45.12 -7.57
C LEU A 5 33.81 43.98 -6.56
N LEU A 6 32.70 44.07 -5.82
CA LEU A 6 32.20 42.95 -5.02
C LEU A 6 31.40 42.05 -5.95
N THR A 7 31.94 40.89 -6.26
CA THR A 7 31.19 39.81 -6.94
C THR A 7 30.38 39.08 -5.87
N LEU A 8 29.07 39.26 -5.91
CA LEU A 8 28.11 38.53 -5.07
C LEU A 8 27.87 37.16 -5.73
N SER A 9 28.49 36.11 -5.20
CA SER A 9 28.25 34.74 -5.62
C SER A 9 26.92 34.26 -5.02
N PHE A 10 25.90 34.11 -5.88
CA PHE A 10 24.62 33.52 -5.51
C PHE A 10 24.80 31.98 -5.50
N LEU A 11 24.96 31.41 -4.30
CA LEU A 11 24.93 29.96 -4.12
C LEU A 11 23.47 29.50 -4.31
N LEU A 12 23.19 28.90 -5.48
CA LEU A 12 21.95 28.18 -5.72
C LEU A 12 21.99 26.88 -4.91
N VAL A 13 21.36 26.87 -3.75
CA VAL A 13 21.12 25.63 -3.00
C VAL A 13 20.03 24.88 -3.74
N ILE A 14 20.44 23.95 -4.64
CA ILE A 14 19.54 22.94 -5.21
C ILE A 14 19.23 21.98 -4.07
N GLY A 15 18.13 22.23 -3.38
CA GLY A 15 17.57 21.26 -2.43
C GLY A 15 17.20 20.00 -3.21
N SER A 16 17.99 18.95 -3.05
CA SER A 16 17.61 17.61 -3.48
C SER A 16 16.40 17.20 -2.64
N TYR A 17 15.20 17.40 -3.17
CA TYR A 17 14.02 16.74 -2.63
C TYR A 17 14.25 15.25 -2.82
N ALA A 18 14.63 14.55 -1.75
CA ALA A 18 14.57 13.11 -1.70
C ALA A 18 13.09 12.76 -1.88
N ASN A 19 12.71 12.33 -3.08
CA ASN A 19 11.40 11.73 -3.31
C ASN A 19 11.33 10.48 -2.44
N THR A 20 10.73 10.62 -1.26
CA THR A 20 10.39 9.49 -0.42
C THR A 20 9.28 8.75 -1.14
N CYS A 21 9.62 7.59 -1.67
CA CYS A 21 8.63 6.66 -2.21
C CYS A 21 7.77 6.20 -1.04
N PHE A 22 6.52 6.62 -1.04
CA PHE A 22 5.50 6.10 -0.14
C PHE A 22 4.81 4.96 -0.88
N ALA A 23 4.45 3.92 -0.17
CA ALA A 23 3.42 2.95 -0.52
C ALA A 23 2.12 3.65 -0.92
N TRP A 24 0.98 2.99 -1.07
CA TRP A 24 -0.25 3.79 -1.15
C TRP A 24 -0.07 5.01 -0.26
N GLY A 25 -0.17 6.22 -0.80
CA GLY A 25 -0.04 7.41 0.03
C GLY A 25 -0.94 7.31 1.26
N LYS A 26 -0.72 8.15 2.24
CA LYS A 26 -1.42 8.12 3.54
C LYS A 26 -2.92 7.83 3.41
N VAL A 27 -3.61 8.50 2.49
CA VAL A 27 -5.05 8.33 2.24
C VAL A 27 -5.39 6.91 1.78
N GLY A 28 -4.58 6.29 0.92
CA GLY A 28 -4.84 4.93 0.44
C GLY A 28 -4.77 3.88 1.56
N HIS A 29 -3.74 3.95 2.43
CA HIS A 29 -3.64 3.08 3.60
C HIS A 29 -4.79 3.28 4.58
N GLU A 30 -5.18 4.54 4.84
CA GLU A 30 -6.33 4.85 5.69
C GLU A 30 -7.62 4.25 5.12
N LEU A 31 -7.85 4.36 3.82
CA LEU A 31 -9.02 3.79 3.15
C LEU A 31 -9.07 2.27 3.29
N VAL A 32 -7.94 1.56 3.10
CA VAL A 32 -7.87 0.10 3.27
C VAL A 32 -8.26 -0.30 4.70
N ALA A 33 -7.71 0.38 5.72
CA ALA A 33 -8.04 0.13 7.12
C ALA A 33 -9.51 0.43 7.44
N GLN A 34 -10.04 1.55 6.97
CA GLN A 34 -11.43 1.96 7.18
C GLN A 34 -12.41 1.00 6.51
N ILE A 35 -12.15 0.57 5.28
CA ILE A 35 -12.96 -0.43 4.59
C ILE A 35 -12.96 -1.74 5.38
N ALA A 36 -11.78 -2.21 5.80
CA ALA A 36 -11.68 -3.44 6.59
C ALA A 36 -12.52 -3.36 7.86
N PHE A 37 -12.42 -2.26 8.60
CA PHE A 37 -13.18 -2.06 9.84
C PHE A 37 -14.69 -1.97 9.62
N ARG A 38 -15.16 -1.42 8.51
CA ARG A 38 -16.59 -1.44 8.14
C ARG A 38 -17.14 -2.85 7.91
N LEU A 39 -16.26 -3.79 7.59
CA LEU A 39 -16.62 -5.18 7.29
C LEU A 39 -16.47 -6.13 8.49
N LEU A 40 -15.95 -5.63 9.63
CA LEU A 40 -15.78 -6.41 10.86
C LEU A 40 -16.99 -6.26 11.77
N ASP A 41 -17.28 -7.33 12.53
CA ASP A 41 -18.18 -7.26 13.67
C ASP A 41 -17.56 -6.49 14.85
N ASP A 42 -18.42 -5.99 15.75
CA ASP A 42 -18.02 -5.14 16.89
C ASP A 42 -17.04 -5.86 17.84
N SER A 43 -17.19 -7.17 18.01
CA SER A 43 -16.33 -7.94 18.90
C SER A 43 -14.91 -8.03 18.36
N THR A 44 -14.75 -8.30 17.06
CA THR A 44 -13.47 -8.34 16.36
C THR A 44 -12.82 -6.96 16.37
N GLN A 45 -13.58 -5.88 16.06
CA GLN A 45 -13.07 -4.51 16.13
C GLN A 45 -12.53 -4.17 17.52
N LYS A 46 -13.27 -4.54 18.59
CA LYS A 46 -12.86 -4.28 19.97
C LYS A 46 -11.55 -4.98 20.34
N ILE A 47 -11.38 -6.24 19.92
CA ILE A 47 -10.15 -7.00 20.17
C ILE A 47 -8.96 -6.35 19.45
N VAL A 48 -9.09 -6.04 18.17
CA VAL A 48 -8.04 -5.40 17.37
C VAL A 48 -7.64 -4.06 17.98
N LYS A 49 -8.60 -3.17 18.26
CA LYS A 49 -8.35 -1.88 18.94
C LYS A 49 -7.65 -2.07 20.29
N GLY A 50 -8.03 -3.12 21.04
CA GLY A 50 -7.38 -3.47 22.29
C GLY A 50 -5.88 -3.75 22.12
N TYR A 51 -5.45 -4.42 21.04
CA TYR A 51 -4.04 -4.67 20.74
C TYR A 51 -3.32 -3.44 20.21
N LEU A 52 -3.95 -2.62 19.36
CA LEU A 52 -3.39 -1.36 18.85
C LEU A 52 -3.12 -0.35 19.98
N GLY A 53 -3.92 -0.39 21.05
CA GLY A 53 -3.79 0.51 22.21
C GLY A 53 -4.24 1.92 21.87
N ASN A 54 -3.32 2.91 21.94
CA ASN A 54 -3.64 4.31 21.67
C ASN A 54 -3.63 4.69 20.19
N LEU A 55 -3.19 3.78 19.31
CA LEU A 55 -3.18 4.06 17.87
C LEU A 55 -4.60 3.91 17.29
N SER A 56 -5.01 4.87 16.46
CA SER A 56 -6.15 4.69 15.57
C SER A 56 -5.83 3.64 14.49
N ILE A 57 -6.84 3.22 13.74
CA ILE A 57 -6.64 2.28 12.63
C ILE A 57 -5.88 2.94 11.48
N GLU A 58 -6.07 4.24 11.28
CA GLU A 58 -5.37 5.05 10.30
C GLU A 58 -3.89 5.19 10.65
N GLU A 59 -3.58 5.50 11.91
CA GLU A 59 -2.19 5.53 12.41
C GLU A 59 -1.52 4.16 12.31
N ALA A 60 -2.25 3.08 12.61
CA ALA A 60 -1.73 1.72 12.45
C ALA A 60 -1.41 1.39 10.99
N ALA A 61 -2.26 1.83 10.05
CA ALA A 61 -2.06 1.61 8.63
C ALA A 61 -0.87 2.40 8.05
N ASN A 62 -0.57 3.57 8.61
CA ASN A 62 0.54 4.42 8.16
C ASN A 62 1.85 4.18 8.94
N TRP A 63 1.81 3.41 10.02
CA TRP A 63 2.93 3.28 10.96
C TRP A 63 4.28 2.94 10.30
N MET A 64 4.31 2.01 9.34
CA MET A 64 5.56 1.63 8.68
C MET A 64 6.19 2.79 7.90
N ASP A 65 5.38 3.62 7.27
CA ASP A 65 5.82 4.81 6.53
C ASP A 65 6.22 5.96 7.47
N ASP A 66 5.46 6.17 8.53
CA ASP A 66 5.76 7.19 9.54
C ASP A 66 7.11 6.91 10.23
N GLU A 67 7.49 5.64 10.37
CA GLU A 67 8.78 5.22 10.95
C GLU A 67 9.96 5.23 9.97
N ARG A 68 9.78 5.54 8.69
CA ARG A 68 10.87 5.57 7.68
C ARG A 68 12.02 6.52 8.02
N GLY A 69 11.75 7.58 8.77
CA GLY A 69 12.75 8.52 9.27
C GLY A 69 13.54 8.01 10.48
N ASN A 70 13.08 6.97 11.13
CA ASN A 70 13.69 6.38 12.32
C ASN A 70 14.72 5.32 11.92
N SER A 71 16.00 5.58 12.17
CA SER A 71 17.09 4.67 11.79
C SER A 71 16.98 3.27 12.39
N TYR A 72 16.29 3.13 13.53
CA TYR A 72 16.03 1.84 14.16
C TYR A 72 15.22 0.90 13.25
N TYR A 73 14.35 1.44 12.37
CA TYR A 73 13.50 0.67 11.47
C TYR A 73 14.01 0.62 10.01
N ASN A 74 15.25 1.06 9.74
CA ASN A 74 15.82 1.00 8.38
C ASN A 74 15.77 -0.38 7.73
N TYR A 75 15.76 -1.46 8.53
CA TYR A 75 15.67 -2.83 8.04
C TYR A 75 14.30 -3.16 7.40
N MET A 76 13.26 -2.37 7.66
CA MET A 76 11.93 -2.58 7.07
C MET A 76 11.79 -1.97 5.67
N ARG A 77 12.73 -1.17 5.20
CA ARG A 77 12.63 -0.44 3.92
C ARG A 77 12.35 -1.34 2.71
N THR A 78 12.91 -2.54 2.68
CA THR A 78 12.69 -3.51 1.60
C THR A 78 11.41 -4.33 1.79
N TRP A 79 10.72 -4.19 2.91
CA TRP A 79 9.53 -4.98 3.21
C TRP A 79 8.27 -4.50 2.51
N HIS A 80 8.29 -3.29 1.96
CA HIS A 80 7.15 -2.65 1.31
C HIS A 80 6.89 -3.16 -0.12
N TYR A 81 7.85 -3.84 -0.74
CA TYR A 81 7.75 -4.19 -2.15
C TYR A 81 8.43 -5.52 -2.50
N LEU A 82 8.17 -5.97 -3.72
CA LEU A 82 8.81 -7.11 -4.35
C LEU A 82 8.92 -6.85 -5.86
N ASP A 83 10.08 -6.41 -6.30
CA ASP A 83 10.33 -6.16 -7.71
C ASP A 83 10.75 -7.44 -8.43
N ILE A 84 10.08 -7.76 -9.55
CA ILE A 84 10.35 -8.93 -10.38
C ILE A 84 10.47 -8.45 -11.82
N ASP A 85 11.52 -8.86 -12.52
CA ASP A 85 11.72 -8.49 -13.92
C ASP A 85 10.55 -8.92 -14.82
N LYS A 86 10.36 -8.18 -15.90
CA LYS A 86 9.30 -8.48 -16.87
C LYS A 86 9.53 -9.86 -17.48
N GLY A 87 8.49 -10.68 -17.48
CA GLY A 87 8.56 -12.05 -18.01
C GLY A 87 9.15 -13.09 -17.04
N GLN A 88 9.59 -12.68 -15.86
CA GLN A 88 10.03 -13.60 -14.80
C GLN A 88 8.90 -13.94 -13.85
N ASN A 89 9.02 -15.11 -13.23
CA ASN A 89 8.15 -15.53 -12.13
C ASN A 89 8.80 -15.20 -10.78
N TYR A 90 7.97 -15.15 -9.73
CA TYR A 90 8.48 -15.06 -8.37
C TYR A 90 9.24 -16.34 -8.00
N GLU A 91 10.49 -16.17 -7.57
CA GLU A 91 11.29 -17.23 -6.98
C GLU A 91 11.45 -16.98 -5.49
N PRO A 92 11.04 -17.94 -4.63
CA PRO A 92 11.21 -17.81 -3.19
C PRO A 92 12.69 -17.60 -2.83
N SER A 93 12.96 -16.60 -1.99
CA SER A 93 14.30 -16.30 -1.49
C SER A 93 14.30 -16.16 0.03
N SER A 94 15.47 -16.18 0.64
CA SER A 94 15.65 -15.88 2.07
C SER A 94 15.54 -14.38 2.39
N GLU A 95 15.47 -13.52 1.38
CA GLU A 95 15.37 -12.09 1.56
C GLU A 95 13.97 -11.69 2.06
N ARG A 96 13.96 -10.76 3.00
CA ARG A 96 12.70 -10.23 3.52
C ARG A 96 12.15 -9.18 2.56
N ASN A 97 10.99 -9.47 2.04
CA ASN A 97 10.21 -8.63 1.14
C ASN A 97 8.74 -8.62 1.58
N ILE A 98 7.90 -7.87 0.90
CA ILE A 98 6.47 -7.73 1.23
C ILE A 98 5.75 -9.07 1.42
N LEU A 99 6.03 -10.04 0.54
CA LEU A 99 5.34 -11.33 0.54
C LEU A 99 5.76 -12.18 1.73
N THR A 100 7.09 -12.29 1.98
CA THR A 100 7.63 -13.12 3.07
C THR A 100 7.28 -12.53 4.44
N VAL A 101 7.29 -11.20 4.58
CA VAL A 101 6.95 -10.53 5.85
C VAL A 101 5.46 -10.62 6.14
N LEU A 102 4.61 -10.36 5.14
CA LEU A 102 3.15 -10.47 5.30
C LEU A 102 2.75 -11.89 5.68
N HIS A 103 3.30 -12.91 4.99
CA HIS A 103 3.06 -14.32 5.31
C HIS A 103 3.46 -14.67 6.76
N SER A 104 4.64 -14.20 7.21
CA SER A 104 5.10 -14.41 8.58
C SER A 104 4.14 -13.76 9.59
N ALA A 105 3.76 -12.50 9.37
CA ALA A 105 2.87 -11.78 10.27
C ALA A 105 1.48 -12.44 10.38
N ILE A 106 0.90 -12.91 9.25
CA ILE A 106 -0.37 -13.63 9.25
C ILE A 106 -0.25 -14.95 10.03
N THR A 107 0.86 -15.67 9.83
CA THR A 107 1.11 -16.94 10.52
C THR A 107 1.26 -16.75 12.04
N ASP A 108 2.03 -15.76 12.46
CA ASP A 108 2.21 -15.41 13.87
C ASP A 108 0.87 -14.99 14.53
N LEU A 109 0.06 -14.20 13.83
CA LEU A 109 -1.24 -13.78 14.32
C LEU A 109 -2.23 -14.94 14.51
N ARG A 110 -2.16 -16.01 13.73
CA ARG A 110 -2.99 -17.22 13.97
C ARG A 110 -2.71 -17.86 15.33
N MET A 111 -1.51 -17.63 15.88
CA MET A 111 -1.09 -18.07 17.20
C MET A 111 -1.06 -16.92 18.23
N TYR A 112 -1.89 -15.88 18.06
CA TYR A 112 -1.84 -14.64 18.84
C TYR A 112 -1.99 -14.84 20.36
N LYS A 113 -2.58 -15.94 20.81
CA LYS A 113 -2.70 -16.29 22.24
C LYS A 113 -1.41 -16.87 22.84
N GLU A 114 -0.49 -17.35 21.99
CA GLU A 114 0.76 -18.01 22.38
C GLU A 114 1.97 -17.07 22.32
N ILE A 115 1.83 -15.93 21.65
CA ILE A 115 2.88 -14.93 21.50
C ILE A 115 2.63 -13.72 22.40
N ARG A 116 3.69 -12.94 22.66
CA ARG A 116 3.60 -11.78 23.56
C ARG A 116 2.74 -10.67 22.93
N ARG A 117 1.97 -9.96 23.74
CA ARG A 117 1.11 -8.84 23.29
C ARG A 117 1.81 -7.83 22.37
N LYS A 118 3.09 -7.52 22.64
CA LYS A 118 3.88 -6.61 21.80
C LYS A 118 4.15 -7.16 20.39
N GLU A 119 4.26 -8.48 20.26
CA GLU A 119 4.44 -9.17 18.98
C GLU A 119 3.14 -9.15 18.19
N VAL A 120 2.01 -9.44 18.85
CA VAL A 120 0.69 -9.29 18.21
C VAL A 120 0.49 -7.87 17.69
N LYS A 121 0.83 -6.84 18.49
CA LYS A 121 0.74 -5.44 18.03
C LYS A 121 1.63 -5.18 16.82
N ARG A 122 2.89 -5.62 16.85
CA ARG A 122 3.81 -5.47 15.71
C ARG A 122 3.24 -6.10 14.44
N ASP A 123 2.74 -7.33 14.54
CA ASP A 123 2.24 -8.07 13.39
C ASP A 123 0.94 -7.46 12.86
N LEU A 124 0.09 -6.91 13.73
CA LEU A 124 -1.04 -6.08 13.32
C LEU A 124 -0.59 -4.85 12.52
N LEU A 125 0.41 -4.09 13.00
CA LEU A 125 0.93 -2.93 12.28
C LEU A 125 1.47 -3.32 10.90
N LEU A 126 2.16 -4.47 10.80
CA LEU A 126 2.66 -4.99 9.53
C LEU A 126 1.51 -5.33 8.57
N ILE A 127 0.48 -6.08 8.99
CA ILE A 127 -0.61 -6.45 8.09
C ILE A 127 -1.47 -5.26 7.68
N PHE A 128 -1.68 -4.28 8.57
CA PHE A 128 -2.44 -3.06 8.26
C PHE A 128 -1.82 -2.29 7.11
N HIS A 129 -0.50 -2.27 7.02
CA HIS A 129 0.25 -1.60 5.98
C HIS A 129 0.46 -2.48 4.74
N LEU A 130 1.08 -3.65 4.91
CA LEU A 130 1.54 -4.50 3.82
C LEU A 130 0.40 -5.10 2.97
N VAL A 131 -0.80 -5.28 3.53
CA VAL A 131 -1.96 -5.67 2.72
C VAL A 131 -2.30 -4.55 1.73
N GLY A 132 -2.20 -3.28 2.13
CA GLY A 132 -2.35 -2.15 1.22
C GLY A 132 -1.29 -2.19 0.12
N ASP A 133 -0.01 -2.23 0.49
CA ASP A 133 1.12 -2.24 -0.43
C ASP A 133 1.04 -3.35 -1.47
N LEU A 134 0.70 -4.57 -1.05
CA LEU A 134 0.59 -5.72 -1.94
C LEU A 134 -0.49 -5.54 -3.01
N HIS A 135 -1.45 -4.63 -2.78
CA HIS A 135 -2.53 -4.32 -3.73
C HIS A 135 -2.25 -3.09 -4.60
N GLN A 136 -1.11 -2.40 -4.39
CA GLN A 136 -0.61 -1.39 -5.30
C GLN A 136 0.30 -2.08 -6.34
N PRO A 137 -0.08 -2.07 -7.63
CA PRO A 137 0.62 -2.87 -8.65
C PRO A 137 2.12 -2.58 -8.74
N LEU A 138 2.53 -1.33 -8.52
CA LEU A 138 3.94 -0.92 -8.61
C LEU A 138 4.78 -1.39 -7.42
N HIS A 139 4.17 -1.79 -6.28
CA HIS A 139 4.87 -2.47 -5.19
C HIS A 139 5.21 -3.92 -5.48
N THR A 140 4.66 -4.44 -6.56
CA THR A 140 5.03 -5.74 -7.14
C THR A 140 5.50 -5.54 -8.59
N GLY A 141 6.15 -4.40 -8.83
CA GLY A 141 6.52 -3.86 -10.15
C GLY A 141 7.72 -4.51 -10.82
N TYR A 142 8.29 -3.79 -11.77
CA TYR A 142 9.49 -4.23 -12.48
C TYR A 142 10.75 -3.70 -11.79
N ALA A 143 11.78 -4.56 -11.63
CA ALA A 143 13.06 -4.18 -11.01
C ALA A 143 13.80 -3.11 -11.81
N ILE A 144 13.70 -3.16 -13.16
CA ILE A 144 14.41 -2.25 -14.06
C ILE A 144 14.08 -0.77 -13.81
N ASP A 145 12.86 -0.47 -13.37
CA ASP A 145 12.41 0.91 -13.12
C ASP A 145 12.04 1.15 -11.63
N LYS A 146 12.40 0.21 -10.76
CA LYS A 146 12.11 0.24 -9.32
C LYS A 146 10.62 0.44 -9.05
N GLY A 147 9.77 -0.34 -9.71
CA GLY A 147 8.33 -0.20 -9.60
C GLY A 147 7.84 1.18 -10.07
N GLY A 148 8.34 1.70 -11.19
CA GLY A 148 7.92 2.99 -11.76
C GLY A 148 8.53 4.23 -11.10
N ASN A 149 9.43 4.08 -10.11
CA ASN A 149 10.07 5.21 -9.42
C ASN A 149 11.02 6.01 -10.31
N THR A 150 11.52 5.42 -11.38
CA THR A 150 12.42 6.10 -12.33
C THR A 150 11.72 6.62 -13.59
N ILE A 151 10.41 6.48 -13.69
CA ILE A 151 9.62 6.92 -14.85
C ILE A 151 8.88 8.20 -14.50
N GLU A 152 9.40 9.34 -14.98
CA GLU A 152 8.72 10.63 -14.84
C GLU A 152 7.54 10.71 -15.80
N VAL A 153 6.37 11.12 -15.29
CA VAL A 153 5.13 11.27 -16.05
C VAL A 153 4.46 12.61 -15.77
N THR A 154 3.67 13.09 -16.71
CA THR A 154 2.93 14.35 -16.57
C THR A 154 1.52 14.25 -17.11
N SER A 155 0.62 15.05 -16.58
CA SER A 155 -0.71 15.36 -17.11
C SER A 155 -1.11 16.78 -16.67
N PRO A 156 -2.27 17.31 -17.10
CA PRO A 156 -2.76 18.59 -16.59
C PRO A 156 -3.02 18.62 -15.07
N SER A 157 -3.22 17.48 -14.42
CA SER A 157 -3.62 17.40 -13.00
C SER A 157 -2.65 16.64 -12.10
N VAL A 158 -1.70 15.88 -12.66
CA VAL A 158 -0.72 15.10 -11.90
C VAL A 158 0.65 15.14 -12.56
N SER A 159 1.73 15.09 -11.77
CA SER A 159 3.11 15.04 -12.28
C SER A 159 4.07 14.45 -11.25
N GLY A 160 5.15 13.85 -11.74
CA GLY A 160 6.21 13.23 -10.93
C GLY A 160 6.51 11.82 -11.41
N ASN A 161 7.12 10.99 -10.57
CA ASN A 161 7.34 9.61 -10.99
C ASN A 161 6.03 8.80 -10.97
N LEU A 162 5.94 7.80 -11.84
CA LEU A 162 4.75 6.97 -12.03
C LEU A 162 4.27 6.35 -10.72
N HIS A 163 5.20 5.91 -9.86
CA HIS A 163 4.89 5.32 -8.58
C HIS A 163 4.12 6.29 -7.68
N SER A 164 4.66 7.50 -7.45
CA SER A 164 4.01 8.50 -6.60
C SER A 164 2.67 8.99 -7.16
N VAL A 165 2.52 9.01 -8.48
CA VAL A 165 1.26 9.35 -9.15
C VAL A 165 0.18 8.32 -8.82
N TRP A 166 0.53 7.04 -8.81
CA TRP A 166 -0.37 5.95 -8.45
C TRP A 166 -0.67 5.91 -6.96
N ASP A 167 0.33 6.14 -6.11
CA ASP A 167 0.17 6.09 -4.66
C ASP A 167 -0.80 7.14 -4.12
N THR A 168 -0.77 8.34 -4.70
CA THR A 168 -1.43 9.49 -4.09
C THR A 168 -2.23 10.32 -5.10
N GLN A 169 -1.59 10.76 -6.19
CA GLN A 169 -2.14 11.87 -6.97
C GLN A 169 -3.41 11.50 -7.74
N ILE A 170 -3.54 10.26 -8.24
CA ILE A 170 -4.78 9.81 -8.88
C ILE A 170 -5.91 9.68 -7.84
N ILE A 171 -5.62 9.23 -6.62
CA ILE A 171 -6.61 9.15 -5.54
C ILE A 171 -7.17 10.54 -5.26
N ASP A 172 -6.30 11.52 -5.06
CA ASP A 172 -6.67 12.91 -4.75
C ASP A 172 -7.40 13.58 -5.93
N ALA A 173 -6.83 13.50 -7.12
CA ALA A 173 -7.38 14.14 -8.32
C ALA A 173 -8.76 13.59 -8.73
N LYS A 174 -9.06 12.34 -8.37
CA LYS A 174 -10.34 11.68 -8.68
C LYS A 174 -11.28 11.58 -7.47
N GLY A 175 -10.90 12.15 -6.33
CA GLY A 175 -11.72 12.20 -5.13
C GLY A 175 -12.12 10.80 -4.63
N ILE A 176 -11.20 9.82 -4.72
CA ILE A 176 -11.46 8.47 -4.20
C ILE A 176 -11.50 8.57 -2.67
N ASN A 177 -12.63 8.21 -2.08
CA ASN A 177 -12.90 8.29 -0.65
C ASN A 177 -13.65 7.06 -0.15
N LEU A 178 -13.85 6.96 1.17
CA LEU A 178 -14.49 5.81 1.80
C LEU A 178 -15.89 5.55 1.25
N ASP A 179 -16.71 6.59 1.06
CA ASP A 179 -18.09 6.42 0.58
C ASP A 179 -18.11 5.84 -0.83
N SER A 180 -17.24 6.33 -1.73
CA SER A 180 -17.11 5.83 -3.09
C SER A 180 -16.55 4.39 -3.14
N CYS A 181 -15.68 4.02 -2.21
CA CYS A 181 -15.18 2.66 -2.04
C CYS A 181 -16.26 1.71 -1.52
N MET A 182 -17.02 2.13 -0.49
CA MET A 182 -18.11 1.32 0.05
C MET A 182 -19.27 1.17 -0.93
N ALA A 183 -19.58 2.20 -1.72
CA ALA A 183 -20.54 2.09 -2.81
C ALA A 183 -20.11 1.03 -3.84
N TYR A 184 -18.81 1.02 -4.21
CA TYR A 184 -18.26 -0.01 -5.08
C TYR A 184 -18.31 -1.40 -4.43
N HIS A 185 -17.92 -1.54 -3.16
CA HIS A 185 -18.05 -2.80 -2.41
C HIS A 185 -19.49 -3.35 -2.47
N ASN A 186 -20.48 -2.51 -2.19
CA ASN A 186 -21.89 -2.91 -2.17
C ASN A 186 -22.45 -3.28 -3.56
N SER A 187 -21.76 -2.90 -4.63
CA SER A 187 -22.09 -3.30 -6.00
C SER A 187 -21.46 -4.62 -6.45
N LEU A 188 -20.55 -5.20 -5.65
CA LEU A 188 -19.90 -6.46 -5.97
C LEU A 188 -20.88 -7.64 -5.88
N ASN A 189 -20.67 -8.62 -6.73
CA ASN A 189 -21.38 -9.89 -6.61
C ASN A 189 -20.93 -10.62 -5.34
N PRO A 190 -21.84 -11.17 -4.52
CA PRO A 190 -21.48 -11.93 -3.32
C PRO A 190 -20.45 -13.06 -3.55
N ALA A 191 -20.51 -13.72 -4.70
CA ALA A 191 -19.53 -14.75 -5.05
C ALA A 191 -18.11 -14.19 -5.23
N ASP A 192 -17.98 -12.95 -5.77
CA ASP A 192 -16.71 -12.29 -5.91
C ASP A 192 -16.16 -11.87 -4.54
N VAL A 193 -17.01 -11.37 -3.64
CA VAL A 193 -16.62 -11.03 -2.27
C VAL A 193 -16.07 -12.27 -1.56
N LEU A 194 -16.77 -13.40 -1.61
CA LEU A 194 -16.31 -14.68 -1.05
C LEU A 194 -14.98 -15.15 -1.67
N ALA A 195 -14.76 -14.87 -2.95
CA ALA A 195 -13.50 -15.20 -3.61
C ALA A 195 -12.35 -14.30 -3.14
N PHE A 196 -12.63 -13.02 -2.84
CA PHE A 196 -11.63 -12.08 -2.30
C PHE A 196 -11.29 -12.38 -0.84
N GLU A 197 -12.21 -12.90 -0.06
CA GLU A 197 -11.99 -13.28 1.34
C GLU A 197 -10.98 -14.42 1.54
N LYS A 198 -10.63 -15.17 0.49
CA LYS A 198 -9.64 -16.24 0.58
C LYS A 198 -8.24 -15.72 0.78
N ILE A 199 -7.61 -16.06 1.90
CA ILE A 199 -6.26 -15.66 2.26
C ILE A 199 -5.26 -16.49 1.43
N ASN A 200 -4.56 -15.80 0.51
CA ASN A 200 -3.49 -16.37 -0.30
C ASN A 200 -2.62 -15.24 -0.87
N GLU A 201 -1.58 -14.89 -0.16
CA GLU A 201 -0.72 -13.72 -0.41
C GLU A 201 -0.01 -13.83 -1.76
N LEU A 202 0.43 -15.04 -2.13
CA LEU A 202 1.07 -15.29 -3.42
C LEU A 202 0.11 -15.02 -4.59
N LYS A 203 -1.15 -15.47 -4.46
CA LYS A 203 -2.18 -15.18 -5.47
C LYS A 203 -2.48 -13.68 -5.52
N TRP A 204 -2.50 -12.98 -4.39
CA TRP A 204 -2.75 -11.54 -4.34
C TRP A 204 -1.65 -10.79 -5.08
N MET A 205 -0.38 -11.16 -4.85
CA MET A 205 0.77 -10.59 -5.54
C MET A 205 0.63 -10.75 -7.07
N TYR A 206 0.34 -11.95 -7.57
CA TYR A 206 0.16 -12.16 -9.01
C TYR A 206 -1.04 -11.38 -9.57
N GLN A 207 -2.13 -11.25 -8.82
CA GLN A 207 -3.28 -10.43 -9.23
C GLN A 207 -2.90 -8.94 -9.31
N SER A 208 -2.11 -8.44 -8.37
CA SER A 208 -1.60 -7.08 -8.41
C SER A 208 -0.68 -6.87 -9.62
N ARG A 209 0.28 -7.76 -9.83
CA ARG A 209 1.18 -7.73 -10.99
C ARG A 209 0.45 -7.80 -12.34
N SER A 210 -0.65 -8.54 -12.42
CA SER A 210 -1.43 -8.66 -13.67
C SER A 210 -2.00 -7.33 -14.16
N LEU A 211 -1.99 -6.29 -13.33
CA LEU A 211 -2.43 -4.94 -13.68
C LEU A 211 -1.31 -4.07 -14.29
N LEU A 212 -0.06 -4.53 -14.28
CA LEU A 212 1.08 -3.72 -14.74
C LEU A 212 0.93 -3.26 -16.20
N ASP A 213 0.42 -4.11 -17.10
CA ASP A 213 0.19 -3.68 -18.49
C ASP A 213 -0.80 -2.49 -18.56
N THR A 214 -1.78 -2.43 -17.66
CA THR A 214 -2.71 -1.28 -17.54
C THR A 214 -1.99 -0.07 -16.95
N VAL A 215 -1.15 -0.26 -15.92
CA VAL A 215 -0.36 0.80 -15.29
C VAL A 215 0.57 1.48 -16.29
N TYR A 216 1.20 0.72 -17.16
CA TYR A 216 2.16 1.22 -18.15
C TYR A 216 1.51 1.55 -19.52
N SER A 217 0.19 1.59 -19.64
CA SER A 217 -0.53 1.86 -20.90
C SER A 217 -0.62 3.36 -21.22
N PHE A 218 0.51 4.05 -21.30
CA PHE A 218 0.62 5.45 -21.69
C PHE A 218 1.72 5.63 -22.76
N GLN A 219 1.75 6.80 -23.42
CA GLN A 219 2.75 7.14 -24.44
C GLN A 219 3.43 8.46 -24.12
N ASN A 220 4.70 8.58 -24.48
CA ASN A 220 5.50 9.81 -24.33
C ASN A 220 5.46 10.37 -22.88
N ASN A 221 5.38 9.48 -21.89
CA ASN A 221 5.30 9.83 -20.47
C ASN A 221 4.15 10.80 -20.15
N PHE A 222 3.10 10.81 -20.97
CA PHE A 222 1.93 11.64 -20.78
C PHE A 222 0.71 10.80 -20.40
N LEU A 223 0.09 11.17 -19.28
CA LEU A 223 -1.11 10.54 -18.75
C LEU A 223 -2.31 11.38 -19.14
N ASP A 224 -3.04 10.98 -20.17
CA ASP A 224 -4.24 11.66 -20.60
C ASP A 224 -5.41 11.46 -19.65
N GLN A 225 -6.51 12.18 -19.88
CA GLN A 225 -7.68 12.09 -19.01
C GLN A 225 -8.29 10.68 -18.99
N ALA A 226 -8.26 9.96 -20.13
CA ALA A 226 -8.78 8.60 -20.22
C ALA A 226 -7.94 7.63 -19.38
N TYR A 227 -6.60 7.79 -19.37
CA TYR A 227 -5.71 7.05 -18.49
C TYR A 227 -6.08 7.26 -17.02
N LEU A 228 -6.22 8.52 -16.59
CA LEU A 228 -6.54 8.87 -15.21
C LEU A 228 -7.91 8.32 -14.79
N ASP A 229 -8.93 8.43 -15.65
CA ASP A 229 -10.29 7.95 -15.36
C ASP A 229 -10.37 6.42 -15.26
N ASN A 230 -9.67 5.72 -16.14
CA ASN A 230 -9.65 4.27 -16.14
C ASN A 230 -8.85 3.73 -14.94
N ASN A 231 -7.69 4.30 -14.66
CA ASN A 231 -6.85 3.85 -13.55
C ASN A 231 -7.41 4.22 -12.17
N ALA A 232 -8.19 5.29 -12.05
CA ALA A 232 -8.95 5.57 -10.83
C ALA A 232 -9.94 4.45 -10.48
N LYS A 233 -10.55 3.81 -11.49
CA LYS A 233 -11.43 2.64 -11.28
C LYS A 233 -10.63 1.43 -10.80
N VAL A 234 -9.43 1.21 -11.38
CA VAL A 234 -8.52 0.15 -10.96
C VAL A 234 -8.05 0.37 -9.53
N ILE A 235 -7.59 1.58 -9.19
CA ILE A 235 -7.15 1.96 -7.85
C ILE A 235 -8.27 1.74 -6.83
N LYS A 236 -9.47 2.26 -7.08
CA LYS A 236 -10.62 2.06 -6.20
C LYS A 236 -10.93 0.57 -5.98
N ARG A 237 -10.91 -0.23 -7.05
CA ARG A 237 -11.09 -1.67 -6.95
C ARG A 237 -10.01 -2.33 -6.08
N GLN A 238 -8.74 -1.96 -6.25
CA GLN A 238 -7.63 -2.51 -5.47
C GLN A 238 -7.74 -2.15 -3.98
N LEU A 239 -8.09 -0.90 -3.65
CA LEU A 239 -8.32 -0.47 -2.27
C LEU A 239 -9.45 -1.26 -1.60
N VAL A 240 -10.55 -1.49 -2.31
CA VAL A 240 -11.68 -2.29 -1.79
C VAL A 240 -11.29 -3.74 -1.58
N ILE A 241 -10.60 -4.36 -2.54
CA ILE A 241 -10.13 -5.74 -2.40
C ILE A 241 -9.13 -5.87 -1.25
N ALA A 242 -8.21 -4.91 -1.10
CA ALA A 242 -7.28 -4.86 0.03
C ALA A 242 -8.02 -4.79 1.37
N GLY A 243 -9.04 -3.93 1.47
CA GLY A 243 -9.89 -3.82 2.67
C GLY A 243 -10.65 -5.12 3.00
N ILE A 244 -11.23 -5.80 2.00
CA ILE A 244 -11.87 -7.11 2.18
C ILE A 244 -10.86 -8.14 2.71
N ARG A 245 -9.66 -8.18 2.14
CA ARG A 245 -8.60 -9.13 2.52
C ARG A 245 -8.03 -8.86 3.90
N LEU A 246 -7.84 -7.60 4.26
CA LEU A 246 -7.46 -7.22 5.62
C LEU A 246 -8.55 -7.63 6.61
N ALA A 247 -9.83 -7.37 6.31
CA ALA A 247 -10.93 -7.82 7.15
C ALA A 247 -10.95 -9.35 7.32
N SER A 248 -10.65 -10.09 6.25
CA SER A 248 -10.61 -11.56 6.29
C SER A 248 -9.51 -12.09 7.19
N ILE A 249 -8.30 -11.50 7.13
CA ILE A 249 -7.21 -11.86 8.06
C ILE A 249 -7.63 -11.59 9.51
N LEU A 250 -8.23 -10.42 9.77
CA LEU A 250 -8.66 -10.04 11.11
C LEU A 250 -9.79 -10.93 11.64
N LYS A 251 -10.75 -11.31 10.79
CA LYS A 251 -11.82 -12.27 11.13
C LYS A 251 -11.26 -13.67 11.38
N ASP A 252 -10.35 -14.17 10.54
CA ASP A 252 -9.70 -15.48 10.70
C ASP A 252 -8.96 -15.57 12.04
N THR A 253 -8.31 -14.47 12.45
CA THR A 253 -7.53 -14.38 13.69
C THR A 253 -8.40 -14.18 14.92
N PHE A 254 -9.22 -13.14 14.93
CA PHE A 254 -9.87 -12.60 16.13
C PHE A 254 -11.39 -12.77 16.13
N GLY A 255 -11.97 -13.18 15.02
CA GLY A 255 -13.42 -13.35 14.89
C GLY A 255 -13.96 -14.49 15.75
N PRO A 256 -15.28 -14.50 16.01
CA PRO A 256 -15.91 -15.59 16.70
C PRO A 256 -15.67 -16.89 15.93
N LYS A 257 -15.16 -17.91 16.64
CA LYS A 257 -14.99 -19.24 16.05
C LYS A 257 -16.38 -19.83 15.89
N THR A 258 -16.80 -20.04 14.65
CA THR A 258 -17.99 -20.88 14.39
C THR A 258 -17.65 -22.29 14.85
N ASN A 259 -18.33 -22.76 15.90
CA ASN A 259 -18.28 -24.17 16.27
C ASN A 259 -18.83 -24.96 15.07
N GLY A 260 -17.92 -25.59 14.29
CA GLY A 260 -18.27 -26.52 13.23
C GLY A 260 -18.80 -27.82 13.81
#